data_c499f1e75c3d618b5d2a28869e7e2302
#
_entry.id   c499f1e75c3d618b5d2a28869e7e2302
#
_cell.length_a   1.000
_cell.length_b   1.000
_cell.length_c   1.000
_cell.angle_alpha   90.00
_cell.angle_beta   90.00
_cell.angle_gamma   90.00
#
_symmetry.space_group_name_H-M   'P 1'
#
loop_
_entity.id
_entity.type
_entity.pdbx_description
1 polymer ?
#
loop_
_entity_poly.entity_id
_entity_poly.type
_entity_poly.pdbx_seq_one_letter_code
_entity_poly.pdbx_strand_id
1 'polypeptide(L)'
;FQLYDAEEAFSKNVTTKDVGLEKMYGLKPWWKIAEKKILMPRKWFEPAYKYARKKGLIPFCTVHRNEDIKFLKKIGMPVIKIASIDLTYHQLLEKLVKLKKPMIISTGMGSISEISQTVKLLRKKSFNNFCLLHCKSNYPPNPKEINLNNIIMLQKKFKIITGYSDHSPSIIDSIIAVANGAKIIEKHITLNRKMKGPDHAFAIEPNEM
;
A
#
# COMPACT_ATOMS: atom_id res chain seq x y z
N PHE A 1 -5.32 2.78 -5.81
CA PHE A 1 -5.31 1.56 -6.65
C PHE A 1 -3.99 0.83 -6.51
N GLN A 2 -3.97 -0.47 -6.88
CA GLN A 2 -2.74 -1.26 -6.97
C GLN A 2 -2.64 -1.85 -8.37
N LEU A 3 -1.43 -1.80 -8.95
CA LEU A 3 -1.13 -2.41 -10.24
C LEU A 3 -0.32 -3.68 -9.98
N TYR A 4 -0.97 -4.82 -10.06
CA TYR A 4 -0.33 -6.12 -9.99
C TYR A 4 -0.43 -6.87 -11.31
N ASP A 5 0.58 -7.65 -11.57
CA ASP A 5 0.52 -8.79 -12.48
C ASP A 5 0.59 -10.05 -11.61
N ALA A 6 -0.43 -10.90 -11.66
CA ALA A 6 -0.54 -12.01 -10.74
C ALA A 6 0.57 -13.05 -10.94
N GLU A 7 0.97 -13.30 -12.20
CA GLU A 7 2.01 -14.28 -12.51
C GLU A 7 3.40 -13.85 -12.02
N GLU A 8 3.64 -12.53 -12.00
CA GLU A 8 4.92 -11.97 -11.55
C GLU A 8 4.95 -11.70 -10.05
N ALA A 9 3.80 -11.33 -9.48
CA ALA A 9 3.71 -10.96 -8.07
C ALA A 9 3.64 -12.15 -7.11
N PHE A 10 3.12 -13.30 -7.58
CA PHE A 10 2.87 -14.45 -6.72
C PHE A 10 3.58 -15.70 -7.22
N SER A 11 4.24 -16.39 -6.29
CA SER A 11 4.86 -17.69 -6.60
C SER A 11 3.81 -18.69 -7.11
N LYS A 12 4.12 -19.39 -8.18
CA LYS A 12 3.25 -20.41 -8.77
C LYS A 12 3.01 -21.62 -7.86
N ASN A 13 3.88 -21.81 -6.87
CA ASN A 13 3.80 -22.91 -5.91
C ASN A 13 2.90 -22.58 -4.70
N VAL A 14 2.50 -21.31 -4.52
CA VAL A 14 1.62 -20.90 -3.42
C VAL A 14 0.17 -21.21 -3.76
N THR A 15 -0.53 -21.83 -2.83
CA THR A 15 -1.95 -22.21 -2.94
C THR A 15 -2.83 -21.30 -2.08
N THR A 16 -4.14 -21.40 -2.27
CA THR A 16 -5.14 -20.71 -1.42
C THR A 16 -5.07 -21.16 0.04
N LYS A 17 -4.55 -22.37 0.35
CA LYS A 17 -4.32 -22.87 1.70
C LYS A 17 -3.21 -22.08 2.37
N ASP A 18 -2.10 -21.85 1.68
CA ASP A 18 -0.93 -21.16 2.23
C ASP A 18 -1.22 -19.69 2.60
N VAL A 19 -2.20 -19.07 1.94
CA VAL A 19 -2.66 -17.71 2.22
C VAL A 19 -3.94 -17.65 3.06
N GLY A 20 -4.39 -18.79 3.63
CA GLY A 20 -5.55 -18.84 4.52
C GLY A 20 -6.92 -18.66 3.84
N LEU A 21 -6.99 -18.78 2.52
CA LEU A 21 -8.21 -18.54 1.72
C LEU A 21 -8.84 -19.80 1.12
N GLU A 22 -8.38 -20.98 1.55
CA GLU A 22 -8.89 -22.27 1.04
C GLU A 22 -10.40 -22.42 1.27
N LYS A 23 -10.90 -22.03 2.44
CA LYS A 23 -12.36 -22.10 2.75
C LYS A 23 -13.20 -21.25 1.80
N MET A 24 -12.64 -20.14 1.29
CA MET A 24 -13.36 -19.20 0.43
C MET A 24 -13.34 -19.61 -1.05
N TYR A 25 -12.23 -20.18 -1.52
CA TYR A 25 -11.99 -20.42 -2.96
C TYR A 25 -11.71 -21.89 -3.31
N GLY A 26 -11.66 -22.80 -2.33
CA GLY A 26 -11.16 -24.18 -2.50
C GLY A 26 -9.63 -24.22 -2.67
N LEU A 27 -9.03 -25.41 -2.64
CA LEU A 27 -7.59 -25.58 -2.85
C LEU A 27 -7.23 -25.33 -4.32
N LYS A 28 -6.57 -24.23 -4.59
CA LYS A 28 -6.19 -23.77 -5.95
C LYS A 28 -4.87 -23.00 -5.92
N PRO A 29 -4.14 -22.90 -7.05
CA PRO A 29 -3.01 -21.98 -7.17
C PRO A 29 -3.44 -20.53 -6.87
N TRP A 30 -2.77 -19.90 -5.90
CA TRP A 30 -3.14 -18.55 -5.42
C TRP A 30 -3.12 -17.52 -6.53
N TRP A 31 -2.08 -17.49 -7.36
CA TRP A 31 -1.95 -16.52 -8.43
C TRP A 31 -3.14 -16.52 -9.40
N LYS A 32 -3.72 -17.70 -9.73
CA LYS A 32 -4.92 -17.80 -10.59
C LYS A 32 -6.17 -17.22 -9.94
N ILE A 33 -6.30 -17.39 -8.62
CA ILE A 33 -7.41 -16.80 -7.89
C ILE A 33 -7.24 -15.28 -7.78
N ALA A 34 -6.02 -14.84 -7.47
CA ALA A 34 -5.70 -13.41 -7.42
C ALA A 34 -6.03 -12.73 -8.75
N GLU A 35 -5.55 -13.24 -9.88
CA GLU A 35 -5.81 -12.70 -11.21
C GLU A 35 -7.31 -12.58 -11.52
N LYS A 36 -8.06 -13.67 -11.29
CA LYS A 36 -9.46 -13.76 -11.74
C LYS A 36 -10.46 -13.13 -10.80
N LYS A 37 -10.15 -13.00 -9.50
CA LYS A 37 -11.13 -12.69 -8.46
C LYS A 37 -10.75 -11.51 -7.55
N ILE A 38 -9.49 -11.15 -7.49
CA ILE A 38 -8.98 -10.18 -6.52
C ILE A 38 -8.44 -8.94 -7.20
N LEU A 39 -7.55 -9.12 -8.17
CA LEU A 39 -6.86 -8.01 -8.81
C LEU A 39 -7.77 -7.27 -9.79
N MET A 40 -7.65 -5.96 -9.77
CA MET A 40 -8.34 -5.13 -10.75
C MET A 40 -7.74 -5.36 -12.15
N PRO A 41 -8.55 -5.71 -13.15
CA PRO A 41 -8.07 -5.86 -14.52
C PRO A 41 -7.39 -4.57 -15.00
N ARG A 42 -6.20 -4.68 -15.57
CA ARG A 42 -5.39 -3.51 -16.00
C ARG A 42 -6.16 -2.57 -16.94
N LYS A 43 -7.03 -3.09 -17.79
CA LYS A 43 -7.89 -2.30 -18.70
C LYS A 43 -8.87 -1.37 -17.98
N TRP A 44 -9.19 -1.63 -16.71
CA TRP A 44 -10.08 -0.79 -15.91
C TRP A 44 -9.36 0.38 -15.23
N PHE A 45 -8.03 0.33 -15.16
CA PHE A 45 -7.29 1.35 -14.42
C PHE A 45 -7.47 2.75 -15.00
N GLU A 46 -7.26 2.92 -16.31
CA GLU A 46 -7.36 4.25 -16.93
C GLU A 46 -8.78 4.84 -16.87
N PRO A 47 -9.87 4.10 -17.16
CA PRO A 47 -11.23 4.57 -16.92
C PRO A 47 -11.51 4.96 -15.47
N ALA A 48 -11.12 4.11 -14.51
CA ALA A 48 -11.30 4.39 -13.08
C ALA A 48 -10.50 5.63 -12.64
N TYR A 49 -9.27 5.77 -13.10
CA TYR A 49 -8.42 6.93 -12.86
C TYR A 49 -9.07 8.23 -13.37
N LYS A 50 -9.54 8.24 -14.62
CA LYS A 50 -10.25 9.39 -15.22
C LYS A 50 -11.53 9.74 -14.45
N TYR A 51 -12.29 8.72 -14.06
CA TYR A 51 -13.54 8.92 -13.32
C TYR A 51 -13.26 9.52 -11.93
N ALA A 52 -12.27 9.00 -11.19
CA ALA A 52 -11.88 9.53 -9.89
C ALA A 52 -11.47 11.01 -9.98
N ARG A 53 -10.66 11.36 -10.98
CA ARG A 53 -10.29 12.77 -11.25
C ARG A 53 -11.50 13.66 -11.54
N LYS A 54 -12.45 13.18 -12.33
CA LYS A 54 -13.71 13.90 -12.62
C LYS A 54 -14.51 14.16 -11.33
N LYS A 55 -14.37 13.29 -10.33
CA LYS A 55 -15.00 13.45 -9.00
C LYS A 55 -14.18 14.31 -8.03
N GLY A 56 -13.12 14.97 -8.47
CA GLY A 56 -12.28 15.83 -7.62
C GLY A 56 -11.28 15.08 -6.74
N LEU A 57 -11.15 13.75 -6.91
CA LEU A 57 -10.18 12.96 -6.18
C LEU A 57 -8.78 13.04 -6.83
N ILE A 58 -7.76 12.75 -6.06
CA ILE A 58 -6.38 12.60 -6.54
C ILE A 58 -6.06 11.10 -6.64
N PRO A 59 -6.39 10.44 -7.76
CA PRO A 59 -6.13 9.01 -7.89
C PRO A 59 -4.63 8.74 -8.07
N PHE A 60 -4.13 7.73 -7.37
CA PHE A 60 -2.77 7.22 -7.52
C PHE A 60 -2.74 5.71 -7.30
N CYS A 61 -1.61 5.08 -7.57
CA CYS A 61 -1.48 3.65 -7.39
C CYS A 61 -0.16 3.24 -6.73
N THR A 62 -0.19 2.05 -6.14
CA THR A 62 1.00 1.33 -5.72
C THR A 62 1.71 0.76 -6.95
N VAL A 63 3.04 0.85 -6.94
CA VAL A 63 3.93 0.43 -8.03
C VAL A 63 4.84 -0.66 -7.51
N HIS A 64 4.85 -1.79 -8.20
CA HIS A 64 5.64 -2.96 -7.84
C HIS A 64 6.71 -3.31 -8.88
N ARG A 65 6.62 -2.76 -10.10
CA ARG A 65 7.46 -3.16 -11.22
C ARG A 65 8.04 -1.98 -11.98
N ASN A 66 9.22 -2.21 -12.55
CA ASN A 66 9.87 -1.22 -13.42
C ASN A 66 9.10 -0.95 -14.71
N GLU A 67 8.42 -1.97 -15.25
CA GLU A 67 7.67 -1.94 -16.50
C GLU A 67 6.50 -0.96 -16.43
N ASP A 68 5.92 -0.79 -15.23
CA ASP A 68 4.80 0.12 -15.02
C ASP A 68 5.20 1.61 -15.06
N ILE A 69 6.49 1.93 -14.93
CA ILE A 69 6.97 3.33 -14.92
C ILE A 69 6.56 4.09 -16.19
N LYS A 70 6.62 3.43 -17.36
CA LYS A 70 6.19 4.05 -18.62
C LYS A 70 4.70 4.40 -18.60
N PHE A 71 3.89 3.49 -18.08
CA PHE A 71 2.46 3.70 -17.93
C PHE A 71 2.15 4.85 -16.96
N LEU A 72 2.83 4.90 -15.80
CA LEU A 72 2.67 5.99 -14.83
C LEU A 72 2.97 7.36 -15.43
N LYS A 73 4.02 7.45 -16.24
CA LYS A 73 4.35 8.68 -16.97
C LYS A 73 3.25 9.07 -17.94
N LYS A 74 2.75 8.10 -18.73
CA LYS A 74 1.70 8.33 -19.74
C LYS A 74 0.44 8.92 -19.13
N ILE A 75 -0.01 8.42 -17.98
CA ILE A 75 -1.24 8.89 -17.32
C ILE A 75 -1.02 10.10 -16.42
N GLY A 76 0.21 10.59 -16.29
CA GLY A 76 0.54 11.74 -15.45
C GLY A 76 0.29 11.50 -13.96
N MET A 77 0.71 10.31 -13.44
CA MET A 77 0.51 9.94 -12.03
C MET A 77 0.98 11.03 -11.08
N PRO A 78 0.11 11.57 -10.19
CA PRO A 78 0.46 12.70 -9.34
C PRO A 78 1.30 12.30 -8.13
N VAL A 79 1.07 11.11 -7.57
CA VAL A 79 1.71 10.58 -6.37
C VAL A 79 2.07 9.11 -6.60
N ILE A 80 3.18 8.66 -6.08
CA ILE A 80 3.65 7.27 -6.16
C ILE A 80 3.48 6.62 -4.80
N LYS A 81 2.79 5.48 -4.72
CA LYS A 81 2.71 4.66 -3.53
C LYS A 81 3.69 3.50 -3.63
N ILE A 82 4.43 3.28 -2.55
CA ILE A 82 5.33 2.13 -2.37
C ILE A 82 4.76 1.28 -1.23
N ALA A 83 4.47 0.03 -1.53
CA ALA A 83 4.01 -0.92 -0.53
C ALA A 83 5.15 -1.35 0.41
N SER A 84 4.79 -1.89 1.58
CA SER A 84 5.79 -2.37 2.56
C SER A 84 6.73 -3.43 1.98
N ILE A 85 6.21 -4.29 1.10
CA ILE A 85 6.98 -5.33 0.42
C ILE A 85 8.07 -4.78 -0.49
N ASP A 86 7.89 -3.57 -1.04
CA ASP A 86 8.82 -2.94 -1.98
C ASP A 86 9.80 -1.97 -1.30
N LEU A 87 9.71 -1.82 0.03
CA LEU A 87 10.53 -0.87 0.79
C LEU A 87 12.03 -1.01 0.48
N THR A 88 12.50 -2.23 0.34
CA THR A 88 13.92 -2.56 0.09
C THR A 88 14.23 -2.77 -1.40
N TYR A 89 13.26 -2.60 -2.28
CA TYR A 89 13.49 -2.70 -3.73
C TYR A 89 14.15 -1.42 -4.26
N HIS A 90 15.41 -1.21 -3.85
CA HIS A 90 16.17 0.01 -4.11
C HIS A 90 16.28 0.34 -5.61
N GLN A 91 16.41 -0.65 -6.48
CA GLN A 91 16.48 -0.45 -7.93
C GLN A 91 15.19 0.18 -8.49
N LEU A 92 14.03 -0.21 -7.99
CA LEU A 92 12.74 0.40 -8.34
C LEU A 92 12.69 1.85 -7.85
N LEU A 93 13.03 2.07 -6.57
CA LEU A 93 13.03 3.40 -5.95
C LEU A 93 13.92 4.39 -6.71
N GLU A 94 15.14 3.99 -7.11
CA GLU A 94 16.05 4.83 -7.90
C GLU A 94 15.47 5.26 -9.26
N LYS A 95 14.70 4.39 -9.90
CA LYS A 95 14.01 4.72 -11.15
C LYS A 95 12.82 5.66 -10.91
N LEU A 96 12.06 5.43 -9.83
CA LEU A 96 10.91 6.25 -9.46
C LEU A 96 11.28 7.66 -9.03
N VAL A 97 12.42 7.86 -8.36
CA VAL A 97 12.96 9.20 -8.02
C VAL A 97 13.07 10.10 -9.26
N LYS A 98 13.43 9.52 -10.42
CA LYS A 98 13.56 10.26 -11.67
C LYS A 98 12.23 10.86 -12.17
N LEU A 99 11.10 10.39 -11.66
CA LEU A 99 9.78 10.94 -11.99
C LEU A 99 9.50 12.27 -11.27
N LYS A 100 10.28 12.60 -10.22
CA LYS A 100 10.13 13.81 -9.40
C LYS A 100 8.70 13.99 -8.82
N LYS A 101 8.00 12.88 -8.55
CA LYS A 101 6.66 12.88 -7.95
C LYS A 101 6.74 12.57 -6.47
N PRO A 102 5.85 13.13 -5.62
CA PRO A 102 5.78 12.76 -4.20
C PRO A 102 5.67 11.24 -4.03
N MET A 103 6.32 10.69 -3.01
CA MET A 103 6.22 9.26 -2.68
C MET A 103 5.62 9.05 -1.30
N ILE A 104 4.69 8.11 -1.19
CA ILE A 104 4.14 7.59 0.06
C ILE A 104 4.67 6.17 0.24
N ILE A 105 5.46 5.94 1.28
CA ILE A 105 6.21 4.68 1.48
C ILE A 105 5.75 4.00 2.77
N SER A 106 5.15 2.82 2.65
CA SER A 106 4.79 1.98 3.81
C SER A 106 5.98 1.18 4.31
N THR A 107 6.05 0.96 5.65
CA THR A 107 7.24 0.40 6.33
C THR A 107 6.96 -0.89 7.10
N GLY A 108 5.79 -1.50 6.93
CA GLY A 108 5.30 -2.59 7.79
C GLY A 108 6.06 -3.91 7.70
N MET A 109 6.87 -4.12 6.67
CA MET A 109 7.69 -5.32 6.51
C MET A 109 9.20 -5.04 6.69
N GLY A 110 9.56 -3.81 7.00
CA GLY A 110 10.97 -3.42 7.15
C GLY A 110 11.39 -3.26 8.60
N SER A 111 12.60 -3.68 8.90
CA SER A 111 13.31 -3.30 10.11
C SER A 111 13.69 -1.82 10.08
N ILE A 112 13.98 -1.24 11.24
CA ILE A 112 14.42 0.15 11.32
C ILE A 112 15.75 0.40 10.56
N SER A 113 16.57 -0.64 10.40
CA SER A 113 17.80 -0.60 9.60
C SER A 113 17.47 -0.46 8.11
N GLU A 114 16.54 -1.27 7.58
CA GLU A 114 16.12 -1.24 6.18
C GLU A 114 15.41 0.07 5.84
N ILE A 115 14.54 0.55 6.73
CA ILE A 115 13.91 1.87 6.58
C ILE A 115 14.99 2.96 6.50
N SER A 116 16.01 2.88 7.37
CA SER A 116 17.12 3.85 7.37
C SER A 116 17.92 3.80 6.07
N GLN A 117 18.18 2.61 5.54
CA GLN A 117 18.87 2.45 4.25
C GLN A 117 18.07 3.07 3.10
N THR A 118 16.75 2.83 3.06
CA THR A 118 15.86 3.42 2.05
C THR A 118 15.82 4.94 2.14
N VAL A 119 15.66 5.50 3.35
CA VAL A 119 15.69 6.97 3.55
C VAL A 119 17.04 7.55 3.12
N LYS A 120 18.15 6.90 3.48
CA LYS A 120 19.51 7.31 3.09
C LYS A 120 19.69 7.29 1.58
N LEU A 121 19.19 6.25 0.90
CA LEU A 121 19.21 6.14 -0.56
C LEU A 121 18.50 7.32 -1.22
N LEU A 122 17.26 7.62 -0.80
CA LEU A 122 16.46 8.69 -1.37
C LEU A 122 17.14 10.06 -1.17
N ARG A 123 17.65 10.33 0.05
CA ARG A 123 18.38 11.56 0.35
C ARG A 123 19.68 11.70 -0.44
N LYS A 124 20.41 10.61 -0.64
CA LYS A 124 21.61 10.59 -1.50
C LYS A 124 21.30 10.97 -2.95
N LYS A 125 20.08 10.71 -3.42
CA LYS A 125 19.58 11.15 -4.74
C LYS A 125 18.98 12.56 -4.70
N SER A 126 19.18 13.32 -3.62
CA SER A 126 18.56 14.65 -3.39
C SER A 126 17.03 14.64 -3.47
N PHE A 127 16.42 13.50 -3.17
CA PHE A 127 14.98 13.34 -3.17
C PHE A 127 14.44 13.38 -1.75
N ASN A 128 13.73 14.46 -1.41
CA ASN A 128 13.16 14.70 -0.07
C ASN A 128 11.62 14.75 -0.09
N ASN A 129 11.00 14.63 -1.26
CA ASN A 129 9.55 14.71 -1.41
C ASN A 129 8.90 13.33 -1.17
N PHE A 130 9.01 12.82 0.05
CA PHE A 130 8.40 11.57 0.46
C PHE A 130 7.96 11.60 1.92
N CYS A 131 7.01 10.73 2.27
CA CYS A 131 6.60 10.45 3.63
C CYS A 131 6.68 8.95 3.93
N LEU A 132 6.71 8.60 5.22
CA LEU A 132 6.67 7.20 5.67
C LEU A 132 5.33 6.92 6.33
N LEU A 133 4.74 5.76 6.04
CA LEU A 133 3.60 5.25 6.78
C LEU A 133 4.05 4.12 7.69
N HIS A 134 3.79 4.26 9.00
CA HIS A 134 3.78 3.10 9.87
C HIS A 134 2.68 2.15 9.39
N CYS A 135 2.97 0.86 9.44
CA CYS A 135 2.05 -0.16 8.96
C CYS A 135 2.33 -1.48 9.68
N LYS A 136 1.29 -2.27 9.95
CA LYS A 136 1.42 -3.68 10.31
C LYS A 136 0.84 -4.49 9.16
N SER A 137 1.69 -5.29 8.50
CA SER A 137 1.33 -6.04 7.28
C SER A 137 0.62 -7.37 7.57
N ASN A 138 -0.29 -7.36 8.55
CA ASN A 138 -1.27 -8.42 8.82
C ASN A 138 -2.66 -7.88 8.47
N TYR A 139 -3.55 -8.73 7.98
CA TYR A 139 -4.86 -8.36 7.42
C TYR A 139 -5.98 -9.24 8.01
N PRO A 140 -6.63 -8.85 9.13
CA PRO A 140 -6.31 -7.70 9.99
C PRO A 140 -5.13 -7.96 10.94
N PRO A 141 -4.51 -6.90 11.52
CA PRO A 141 -3.48 -7.04 12.53
C PRO A 141 -4.06 -7.39 13.89
N ASN A 142 -3.25 -8.05 14.71
CA ASN A 142 -3.57 -8.16 16.13
C ASN A 142 -3.45 -6.78 16.80
N PRO A 143 -4.47 -6.26 17.51
CA PRO A 143 -4.41 -4.94 18.14
C PRO A 143 -3.20 -4.73 19.06
N LYS A 144 -2.74 -5.76 19.74
CA LYS A 144 -1.56 -5.71 20.63
C LYS A 144 -0.24 -5.48 19.88
N GLU A 145 -0.23 -5.68 18.56
CA GLU A 145 0.97 -5.58 17.73
C GLU A 145 1.02 -4.31 16.86
N ILE A 146 -0.03 -3.50 16.87
CA ILE A 146 -0.14 -2.31 16.01
C ILE A 146 0.95 -1.28 16.34
N ASN A 147 1.25 -1.05 17.61
CA ASN A 147 2.31 -0.19 18.13
C ASN A 147 2.37 1.21 17.47
N LEU A 148 1.33 2.01 17.64
CA LEU A 148 1.21 3.35 17.04
C LEU A 148 2.31 4.34 17.49
N ASN A 149 3.04 4.05 18.58
CA ASN A 149 4.21 4.85 18.97
C ASN A 149 5.33 4.86 17.91
N ASN A 150 5.32 3.89 17.00
CA ASN A 150 6.26 3.88 15.88
C ASN A 150 6.09 5.11 14.97
N ILE A 151 4.92 5.73 14.91
CA ILE A 151 4.69 6.98 14.17
C ILE A 151 5.59 8.08 14.73
N ILE A 152 5.58 8.26 16.05
CA ILE A 152 6.41 9.26 16.75
C ILE A 152 7.89 8.93 16.58
N MET A 153 8.26 7.65 16.68
CA MET A 153 9.64 7.21 16.50
C MET A 153 10.15 7.52 15.09
N LEU A 154 9.37 7.22 14.04
CA LEU A 154 9.73 7.52 12.65
C LEU A 154 9.88 9.03 12.42
N GLN A 155 8.97 9.85 12.97
CA GLN A 155 9.06 11.32 12.90
C GLN A 155 10.36 11.84 13.51
N LYS A 156 10.64 11.44 14.75
CA LYS A 156 11.82 11.89 15.49
C LYS A 156 13.11 11.44 14.82
N LYS A 157 13.17 10.19 14.37
CA LYS A 157 14.37 9.61 13.77
C LYS A 157 14.70 10.20 12.40
N PHE A 158 13.69 10.34 11.54
CA PHE A 158 13.93 10.73 10.15
C PHE A 158 13.59 12.19 9.84
N LYS A 159 12.91 12.89 10.75
CA LYS A 159 12.48 14.30 10.60
C LYS A 159 11.72 14.55 9.29
N ILE A 160 10.74 13.70 9.02
CA ILE A 160 9.87 13.72 7.83
C ILE A 160 8.41 13.56 8.22
N ILE A 161 7.52 13.88 7.31
CA ILE A 161 6.08 13.60 7.47
C ILE A 161 5.89 12.10 7.63
N THR A 162 5.09 11.71 8.63
CA THR A 162 4.70 10.33 8.85
C THR A 162 3.19 10.19 8.86
N GLY A 163 2.73 8.99 8.59
CA GLY A 163 1.34 8.60 8.62
C GLY A 163 1.17 7.16 9.09
N TYR A 164 -0.03 6.64 8.91
CA TYR A 164 -0.41 5.29 9.28
C TYR A 164 -1.17 4.62 8.14
N SER A 165 -0.73 3.43 7.74
CA SER A 165 -1.45 2.53 6.84
C SER A 165 -2.19 1.50 7.71
N ASP A 166 -3.48 1.69 7.85
CA ASP A 166 -4.35 1.00 8.82
C ASP A 166 -5.09 -0.17 8.17
N HIS A 167 -4.79 -1.38 8.64
CA HIS A 167 -5.46 -2.62 8.24
C HIS A 167 -6.39 -3.18 9.33
N SER A 168 -6.64 -2.41 10.40
CA SER A 168 -7.59 -2.80 11.45
C SER A 168 -9.04 -2.64 10.98
N PRO A 169 -10.00 -3.38 11.53
CA PRO A 169 -11.43 -3.22 11.19
C PRO A 169 -12.07 -2.00 11.86
N SER A 170 -11.34 -1.30 12.73
CA SER A 170 -11.81 -0.16 13.51
C SER A 170 -11.29 1.17 12.94
N ILE A 171 -12.02 2.26 13.17
CA ILE A 171 -11.54 3.63 12.93
C ILE A 171 -10.71 4.19 14.09
N ILE A 172 -10.77 3.54 15.26
CA ILE A 172 -10.13 4.02 16.49
C ILE A 172 -8.61 4.11 16.32
N ASP A 173 -7.99 3.11 15.70
CA ASP A 173 -6.55 3.09 15.49
C ASP A 173 -6.08 4.26 14.60
N SER A 174 -6.88 4.61 13.59
CA SER A 174 -6.64 5.79 12.76
C SER A 174 -6.74 7.08 13.55
N ILE A 175 -7.72 7.21 14.46
CA ILE A 175 -7.88 8.39 15.33
C ILE A 175 -6.68 8.52 16.28
N ILE A 176 -6.28 7.42 16.93
CA ILE A 176 -5.10 7.39 17.81
C ILE A 176 -3.81 7.72 17.01
N ALA A 177 -3.70 7.22 15.79
CA ALA A 177 -2.57 7.54 14.93
C ALA A 177 -2.46 9.05 14.65
N VAL A 178 -3.59 9.72 14.40
CA VAL A 178 -3.63 11.19 14.22
C VAL A 178 -3.24 11.90 15.52
N ALA A 179 -3.73 11.45 16.67
CA ALA A 179 -3.34 11.99 17.97
C ALA A 179 -1.82 11.81 18.23
N ASN A 180 -1.20 10.76 17.73
CA ASN A 180 0.24 10.52 17.74
C ASN A 180 1.01 11.31 16.65
N GLY A 181 0.34 12.19 15.91
CA GLY A 181 0.96 13.08 14.93
C GLY A 181 0.99 12.58 13.50
N ALA A 182 0.29 11.49 13.19
CA ALA A 182 0.13 11.07 11.79
C ALA A 182 -0.54 12.18 10.96
N LYS A 183 0.02 12.47 9.79
CA LYS A 183 -0.50 13.47 8.85
C LYS A 183 -1.21 12.84 7.64
N ILE A 184 -1.09 11.54 7.50
CA ILE A 184 -1.69 10.74 6.42
C ILE A 184 -2.25 9.47 7.05
N ILE A 185 -3.50 9.16 6.72
CA ILE A 185 -4.13 7.86 7.02
C ILE A 185 -4.42 7.18 5.69
N GLU A 186 -3.99 5.93 5.58
CA GLU A 186 -4.34 5.04 4.47
C GLU A 186 -5.22 3.92 5.02
N LYS A 187 -6.35 3.67 4.36
CA LYS A 187 -7.31 2.66 4.82
C LYS A 187 -8.01 1.98 3.66
N HIS A 188 -8.26 0.67 3.81
CA HIS A 188 -9.10 -0.06 2.87
C HIS A 188 -10.55 0.40 2.99
N ILE A 189 -11.23 0.58 1.87
CA ILE A 189 -12.66 0.92 1.79
C ILE A 189 -13.42 -0.16 1.06
N THR A 190 -14.62 -0.47 1.50
CA THR A 190 -15.56 -1.38 0.85
C THR A 190 -16.96 -0.82 0.85
N LEU A 191 -17.79 -1.25 -0.09
CA LEU A 191 -19.21 -0.94 -0.06
C LEU A 191 -19.97 -1.78 0.97
N ASN A 192 -19.50 -2.99 1.27
CA ASN A 192 -20.06 -3.88 2.26
C ASN A 192 -19.02 -4.89 2.72
N ARG A 193 -18.79 -4.99 4.04
CA ARG A 193 -17.85 -5.94 4.66
C ARG A 193 -18.21 -7.41 4.41
N LYS A 194 -19.48 -7.71 4.09
CA LYS A 194 -19.94 -9.06 3.78
C LYS A 194 -19.63 -9.51 2.35
N MET A 195 -19.09 -8.64 1.52
CA MET A 195 -18.67 -8.99 0.17
C MET A 195 -17.58 -10.07 0.20
N LYS A 196 -17.56 -10.93 -0.82
CA LYS A 196 -16.57 -11.98 -0.96
C LYS A 196 -15.24 -11.40 -1.46
N GLY A 197 -14.22 -11.47 -0.64
CA GLY A 197 -12.85 -11.01 -0.96
C GLY A 197 -11.99 -10.97 0.29
N PRO A 198 -10.65 -10.96 0.16
CA PRO A 198 -9.75 -11.03 1.31
C PRO A 198 -9.79 -9.76 2.18
N ASP A 199 -10.06 -8.58 1.59
CA ASP A 199 -9.87 -7.30 2.26
C ASP A 199 -11.18 -6.70 2.80
N HIS A 200 -12.35 -7.19 2.38
CA HIS A 200 -13.63 -6.57 2.74
C HIS A 200 -13.92 -6.61 4.25
N ALA A 201 -13.54 -7.69 4.92
CA ALA A 201 -13.88 -7.91 6.33
C ALA A 201 -13.29 -6.86 7.30
N PHE A 202 -12.15 -6.26 6.96
CA PHE A 202 -11.49 -5.24 7.79
C PHE A 202 -11.51 -3.83 7.18
N ALA A 203 -12.02 -3.68 5.96
CA ALA A 203 -12.18 -2.38 5.33
C ALA A 203 -13.27 -1.54 6.01
N ILE A 204 -13.18 -0.22 5.92
CA ILE A 204 -14.27 0.66 6.37
C ILE A 204 -15.35 0.78 5.30
N GLU A 205 -16.57 0.98 5.74
CA GLU A 205 -17.70 1.32 4.87
C GLU A 205 -17.83 2.84 4.70
N PRO A 206 -18.52 3.36 3.66
CA PRO A 206 -18.58 4.80 3.37
C PRO A 206 -19.16 5.66 4.50
N ASN A 207 -20.02 5.09 5.35
CA ASN A 207 -20.60 5.77 6.51
C ASN A 207 -19.64 5.91 7.70
N GLU A 208 -18.51 5.19 7.67
CA GLU A 208 -17.47 5.26 8.71
C GLU A 208 -16.31 6.20 8.29
N MET A 209 -16.30 6.65 7.04
CA MET A 209 -15.28 7.53 6.48
C MET A 209 -15.62 9.01 6.70
#